data_f2113e9df214b20d6c8ccf71c04ca4d2
#
_entry.id   f2113e9df214b20d6c8ccf71c04ca4d2
#
_cell.length_a   1.000
_cell.length_b   1.000
_cell.length_c   1.000
_cell.angle_alpha   90.00
_cell.angle_beta   90.00
_cell.angle_gamma   90.00
#
_symmetry.space_group_name_H-M   'P 1'
#
loop_
_entity.id
_entity.type
_entity.pdbx_description
1 polymer ?
#
loop_
_entity_poly.entity_id
_entity_poly.type
_entity_poly.pdbx_seq_one_letter_code
_entity_poly.pdbx_strand_id
1 'polypeptide(L)'
;MTVNTSSPSSAAAGETGSSTPVRNPIGVHALVFVGDTSRDSVAEAVQRTAAAGYDLLEFSLHDSVNLDRAATKALLAENGIGAACSRGLAPDADVSSEDPAVVARGQDLLRESLQLTADIGGTVLTGALYSAFGHAKGPLTATGRQHIVGVLRELAEEARPLGVTLGLEVCNRYETNVVNTARDALRLADDIGADNVMVHLDTYHMNIEEDDFRSPVLEVGDRLGYVHIGENHRGYLGSGHLDFAEFFGALREIDFKGPVTFESFSSAVLARGLSNDLAIWRNLWDDGDDLARQARGFIDAGLQPTA
;
A
#
# COMPACT_ATOMS: atom_id res chain seq x y z
N MET A 1 6.34 -67.51 42.84
CA MET A 1 7.52 -66.82 42.26
C MET A 1 7.06 -66.09 41.04
N THR A 2 6.76 -64.81 41.16
CA THR A 2 6.29 -63.93 40.10
C THR A 2 7.36 -62.87 39.84
N VAL A 3 7.95 -62.94 38.71
CA VAL A 3 8.99 -61.98 38.24
C VAL A 3 8.31 -60.85 37.57
N ASN A 4 8.49 -59.63 38.07
CA ASN A 4 7.96 -58.41 37.58
C ASN A 4 9.03 -57.77 36.67
N THR A 5 8.76 -57.61 35.36
CA THR A 5 9.64 -56.92 34.42
C THR A 5 8.98 -55.59 34.04
N SER A 6 9.49 -54.49 34.59
CA SER A 6 9.15 -53.12 34.21
C SER A 6 9.91 -52.71 32.96
N SER A 7 9.18 -52.29 31.90
CA SER A 7 9.72 -51.65 30.68
C SER A 7 9.97 -50.15 30.90
N PRO A 8 11.01 -49.55 30.31
CA PRO A 8 11.26 -48.13 30.43
C PRO A 8 10.41 -47.35 29.45
N SER A 9 9.81 -46.29 29.96
CA SER A 9 9.08 -45.25 29.22
C SER A 9 10.02 -44.49 28.31
N SER A 10 9.71 -44.50 26.99
CA SER A 10 10.34 -43.62 25.98
C SER A 10 9.80 -42.22 26.15
N ALA A 11 10.65 -41.30 26.60
CA ALA A 11 10.36 -39.87 26.55
C ALA A 11 10.46 -39.36 25.11
N ALA A 12 9.34 -38.95 24.52
CA ALA A 12 9.30 -38.28 23.27
C ALA A 12 9.92 -36.86 23.42
N ALA A 13 11.03 -36.63 22.75
CA ALA A 13 11.62 -35.31 22.60
C ALA A 13 10.67 -34.47 21.75
N GLY A 14 10.08 -33.43 22.32
CA GLY A 14 9.33 -32.44 21.62
C GLY A 14 10.26 -31.65 20.69
N GLU A 15 10.07 -31.75 19.42
CA GLU A 15 10.67 -30.84 18.45
C GLU A 15 10.10 -29.43 18.67
N THR A 16 10.90 -28.58 19.30
CA THR A 16 10.66 -27.14 19.29
C THR A 16 10.97 -26.65 17.87
N GLY A 17 9.95 -26.58 17.03
CA GLY A 17 10.03 -25.94 15.74
C GLY A 17 10.42 -24.47 15.95
N SER A 18 11.64 -24.12 15.62
CA SER A 18 12.11 -22.74 15.51
C SER A 18 11.38 -22.12 14.33
N SER A 19 10.23 -21.50 14.59
CA SER A 19 9.62 -20.62 13.60
C SER A 19 10.51 -19.41 13.46
N THR A 20 11.18 -19.27 12.32
CA THR A 20 11.84 -18.01 11.94
C THR A 20 10.81 -16.89 12.07
N PRO A 21 11.09 -15.79 12.78
CA PRO A 21 10.15 -14.69 12.88
C PRO A 21 9.74 -14.23 11.47
N VAL A 22 8.44 -14.16 11.23
CA VAL A 22 7.91 -13.66 9.96
C VAL A 22 8.25 -12.17 9.90
N ARG A 23 9.14 -11.79 8.99
CA ARG A 23 9.46 -10.38 8.75
C ARG A 23 8.38 -9.73 7.87
N ASN A 24 8.22 -8.41 8.02
CA ASN A 24 7.37 -7.63 7.12
C ASN A 24 7.89 -7.74 5.68
N PRO A 25 7.01 -7.93 4.68
CA PRO A 25 7.39 -7.70 3.29
C PRO A 25 7.76 -6.23 3.09
N ILE A 26 8.87 -5.96 2.41
CA ILE A 26 9.28 -4.59 2.10
C ILE A 26 9.08 -4.37 0.60
N GLY A 27 8.23 -3.40 0.28
CA GLY A 27 7.88 -3.02 -1.08
C GLY A 27 8.55 -1.74 -1.56
N VAL A 28 8.49 -1.55 -2.88
CA VAL A 28 8.84 -0.29 -3.53
C VAL A 28 7.79 0.05 -4.58
N HIS A 29 7.45 1.33 -4.66
CA HIS A 29 6.54 1.84 -5.68
C HIS A 29 7.26 1.95 -7.03
N ALA A 30 6.64 1.46 -8.12
CA ALA A 30 7.25 1.41 -9.45
C ALA A 30 7.71 2.79 -9.97
N LEU A 31 7.03 3.86 -9.56
CA LEU A 31 7.37 5.24 -9.92
C LEU A 31 8.71 5.76 -9.35
N VAL A 32 9.38 4.98 -8.50
CA VAL A 32 10.79 5.21 -8.12
C VAL A 32 11.71 4.92 -9.31
N PHE A 33 11.33 4.03 -10.20
CA PHE A 33 12.16 3.56 -11.30
C PHE A 33 11.69 4.02 -12.68
N VAL A 34 10.37 3.97 -12.93
CA VAL A 34 9.76 4.14 -14.25
C VAL A 34 8.54 5.04 -14.19
N GLY A 35 8.24 5.73 -15.29
CA GLY A 35 7.13 6.69 -15.35
C GLY A 35 5.85 6.17 -16.02
N ASP A 36 5.85 4.91 -16.52
CA ASP A 36 4.71 4.31 -17.22
C ASP A 36 4.64 2.79 -17.01
N THR A 37 3.60 2.16 -17.57
CA THR A 37 3.35 0.72 -17.48
C THR A 37 3.55 -0.01 -18.83
N SER A 38 4.39 0.54 -19.71
CA SER A 38 4.80 -0.17 -20.93
C SER A 38 5.55 -1.46 -20.58
N ARG A 39 5.58 -2.41 -21.52
CA ARG A 39 6.22 -3.70 -21.29
C ARG A 39 7.70 -3.58 -20.89
N ASP A 40 8.42 -2.65 -21.51
CA ASP A 40 9.85 -2.42 -21.22
C ASP A 40 10.01 -1.77 -19.84
N SER A 41 9.19 -0.79 -19.49
CA SER A 41 9.18 -0.14 -18.17
C SER A 41 8.84 -1.12 -17.05
N VAL A 42 7.85 -2.00 -17.26
CA VAL A 42 7.52 -3.06 -16.29
C VAL A 42 8.69 -4.02 -16.09
N ALA A 43 9.34 -4.44 -17.19
CA ALA A 43 10.50 -5.34 -17.10
C ALA A 43 11.66 -4.67 -16.34
N GLU A 44 11.93 -3.40 -16.61
CA GLU A 44 12.93 -2.60 -15.90
C GLU A 44 12.58 -2.47 -14.41
N ALA A 45 11.35 -2.10 -14.07
CA ALA A 45 10.91 -1.94 -12.68
C ALA A 45 11.06 -3.24 -11.88
N VAL A 46 10.64 -4.39 -12.43
CA VAL A 46 10.77 -5.70 -11.77
C VAL A 46 12.24 -6.08 -11.53
N GLN A 47 13.10 -5.90 -12.54
CA GLN A 47 14.52 -6.20 -12.42
C GLN A 47 15.21 -5.32 -11.37
N ARG A 48 14.92 -4.01 -11.35
CA ARG A 48 15.48 -3.06 -10.38
C ARG A 48 14.96 -3.34 -8.97
N THR A 49 13.69 -3.71 -8.83
CA THR A 49 13.09 -4.15 -7.55
C THR A 49 13.83 -5.36 -6.99
N ALA A 50 14.04 -6.39 -7.80
CA ALA A 50 14.77 -7.58 -7.39
C ALA A 50 16.24 -7.28 -7.05
N ALA A 51 16.92 -6.46 -7.87
CA ALA A 51 18.32 -6.07 -7.65
C ALA A 51 18.52 -5.25 -6.36
N ALA A 52 17.53 -4.44 -5.98
CA ALA A 52 17.53 -3.68 -4.73
C ALA A 52 17.10 -4.50 -3.50
N GLY A 53 16.70 -5.77 -3.68
CA GLY A 53 16.36 -6.70 -2.60
C GLY A 53 14.97 -6.48 -1.98
N TYR A 54 14.03 -5.92 -2.71
CA TYR A 54 12.64 -5.78 -2.28
C TYR A 54 11.84 -7.05 -2.50
N ASP A 55 10.79 -7.23 -1.70
CA ASP A 55 9.90 -8.40 -1.74
C ASP A 55 8.65 -8.13 -2.59
N LEU A 56 8.28 -6.85 -2.79
CA LEU A 56 7.04 -6.42 -3.40
C LEU A 56 7.29 -5.24 -4.34
N LEU A 57 6.61 -5.24 -5.49
CA LEU A 57 6.51 -4.09 -6.40
C LEU A 57 5.07 -3.58 -6.42
N GLU A 58 4.87 -2.29 -6.14
CA GLU A 58 3.57 -1.66 -6.25
C GLU A 58 3.45 -0.91 -7.57
N PHE A 59 2.39 -1.20 -8.32
CA PHE A 59 2.08 -0.56 -9.58
C PHE A 59 1.03 0.53 -9.42
N SER A 60 1.34 1.77 -9.84
CA SER A 60 0.31 2.78 -10.04
C SER A 60 -0.56 2.42 -11.23
N LEU A 61 -1.88 2.35 -11.01
CA LEU A 61 -2.83 2.08 -12.08
C LEU A 61 -3.35 3.37 -12.76
N HIS A 62 -2.71 4.51 -12.51
CA HIS A 62 -3.09 5.78 -13.12
C HIS A 62 -3.07 5.73 -14.66
N ASP A 63 -2.04 5.07 -15.24
CA ASP A 63 -1.95 4.77 -16.67
C ASP A 63 -1.70 3.27 -16.88
N SER A 64 -2.74 2.46 -16.69
CA SER A 64 -2.66 0.99 -16.78
C SER A 64 -3.16 0.42 -18.11
N VAL A 65 -3.54 1.25 -19.05
CA VAL A 65 -4.16 0.84 -20.34
C VAL A 65 -3.22 -0.09 -21.13
N ASN A 66 -1.91 0.09 -21.01
CA ASN A 66 -0.90 -0.65 -21.76
C ASN A 66 -0.28 -1.81 -20.98
N LEU A 67 -0.70 -2.09 -19.76
CA LEU A 67 -0.11 -3.16 -18.93
C LEU A 67 -0.46 -4.53 -19.49
N ASP A 68 0.56 -5.28 -19.93
CA ASP A 68 0.45 -6.69 -20.33
C ASP A 68 0.37 -7.57 -19.08
N ARG A 69 -0.85 -7.89 -18.64
CA ARG A 69 -1.14 -8.60 -17.38
C ARG A 69 -0.44 -9.95 -17.30
N ALA A 70 -0.49 -10.74 -18.40
CA ALA A 70 0.09 -12.08 -18.42
C ALA A 70 1.63 -12.04 -18.38
N ALA A 71 2.25 -11.16 -19.16
CA ALA A 71 3.69 -10.97 -19.15
C ALA A 71 4.18 -10.43 -17.81
N THR A 72 3.47 -9.46 -17.21
CA THR A 72 3.78 -8.90 -15.89
C THR A 72 3.75 -9.99 -14.81
N LYS A 73 2.68 -10.79 -14.76
CA LYS A 73 2.56 -11.90 -13.81
C LYS A 73 3.73 -12.90 -13.93
N ALA A 74 4.06 -13.30 -15.15
CA ALA A 74 5.16 -14.23 -15.39
C ALA A 74 6.50 -13.65 -14.90
N LEU A 75 6.77 -12.40 -15.22
CA LEU A 75 8.00 -11.70 -14.85
C LEU A 75 8.16 -11.54 -13.35
N LEU A 76 7.09 -11.17 -12.64
CA LEU A 76 7.06 -11.10 -11.18
C LEU A 76 7.37 -12.46 -10.54
N ALA A 77 6.73 -13.52 -11.03
CA ALA A 77 6.95 -14.89 -10.54
C ALA A 77 8.38 -15.38 -10.79
N GLU A 78 8.95 -15.11 -11.97
CA GLU A 78 10.34 -15.47 -12.33
C GLU A 78 11.36 -14.79 -11.40
N ASN A 79 11.06 -13.60 -10.90
CA ASN A 79 11.94 -12.86 -10.02
C ASN A 79 11.59 -13.01 -8.52
N GLY A 80 10.54 -13.76 -8.18
CA GLY A 80 10.09 -13.97 -6.79
C GLY A 80 9.56 -12.69 -6.13
N ILE A 81 9.02 -11.74 -6.90
CA ILE A 81 8.50 -10.46 -6.44
C ILE A 81 6.97 -10.52 -6.34
N GLY A 82 6.43 -10.13 -5.18
CA GLY A 82 5.00 -9.94 -5.00
C GLY A 82 4.49 -8.67 -5.68
N ALA A 83 3.16 -8.54 -5.84
CA ALA A 83 2.55 -7.36 -6.42
C ALA A 83 1.49 -6.73 -5.52
N ALA A 84 1.44 -5.40 -5.52
CA ALA A 84 0.32 -4.59 -5.07
C ALA A 84 -0.01 -3.57 -6.16
N CYS A 85 -1.20 -2.99 -6.10
CA CYS A 85 -1.59 -1.91 -6.99
C CYS A 85 -2.19 -0.76 -6.20
N SER A 86 -1.95 0.47 -6.67
CA SER A 86 -2.61 1.67 -6.15
C SER A 86 -3.41 2.39 -7.23
N ARG A 87 -4.52 3.02 -6.81
CA ARG A 87 -5.42 3.75 -7.66
C ARG A 87 -5.97 5.01 -6.96
N GLY A 88 -5.85 6.16 -7.61
CA GLY A 88 -6.67 7.32 -7.38
C GLY A 88 -7.70 7.47 -8.50
N LEU A 89 -8.89 7.97 -8.21
CA LEU A 89 -9.92 8.18 -9.22
C LEU A 89 -9.75 9.53 -9.92
N ALA A 90 -10.34 9.64 -11.12
CA ALA A 90 -10.36 10.90 -11.87
C ALA A 90 -11.65 11.70 -11.57
N PRO A 91 -11.68 13.03 -11.78
CA PRO A 91 -12.86 13.84 -11.49
C PRO A 91 -14.13 13.46 -12.27
N ASP A 92 -13.98 12.82 -13.43
CA ASP A 92 -15.09 12.32 -14.25
C ASP A 92 -15.47 10.86 -13.97
N ALA A 93 -14.76 10.22 -13.02
CA ALA A 93 -14.97 8.85 -12.56
C ALA A 93 -14.84 8.78 -11.01
N ASP A 94 -15.57 9.65 -10.31
CA ASP A 94 -15.49 9.87 -8.87
C ASP A 94 -16.66 9.22 -8.14
N VAL A 95 -16.39 8.22 -7.30
CA VAL A 95 -17.42 7.54 -6.51
C VAL A 95 -17.96 8.40 -5.36
N SER A 96 -17.33 9.52 -5.04
CA SER A 96 -17.82 10.51 -4.08
C SER A 96 -18.76 11.55 -4.68
N SER A 97 -18.96 11.52 -6.00
CA SER A 97 -19.82 12.45 -6.73
C SER A 97 -21.30 12.31 -6.36
N GLU A 98 -22.05 13.41 -6.47
CA GLU A 98 -23.51 13.38 -6.40
C GLU A 98 -24.17 12.99 -7.73
N ASP A 99 -23.42 12.99 -8.84
CA ASP A 99 -23.88 12.55 -10.16
C ASP A 99 -23.73 11.03 -10.31
N PRO A 100 -24.85 10.27 -10.40
CA PRO A 100 -24.81 8.81 -10.53
C PRO A 100 -24.02 8.31 -11.75
N ALA A 101 -23.95 9.11 -12.84
CA ALA A 101 -23.22 8.71 -14.03
C ALA A 101 -21.69 8.82 -13.81
N VAL A 102 -21.25 9.78 -13.01
CA VAL A 102 -19.84 9.90 -12.58
C VAL A 102 -19.49 8.75 -11.64
N VAL A 103 -20.35 8.45 -10.67
CA VAL A 103 -20.19 7.32 -9.73
C VAL A 103 -20.07 5.99 -10.50
N ALA A 104 -20.95 5.74 -11.47
CA ALA A 104 -20.92 4.50 -12.26
C ALA A 104 -19.58 4.32 -12.99
N ARG A 105 -19.04 5.37 -13.59
CA ARG A 105 -17.71 5.31 -14.24
C ARG A 105 -16.58 5.03 -13.25
N GLY A 106 -16.65 5.63 -12.05
CA GLY A 106 -15.70 5.36 -10.97
C GLY A 106 -15.76 3.90 -10.50
N GLN A 107 -16.97 3.36 -10.37
CA GLN A 107 -17.18 1.96 -10.00
C GLN A 107 -16.65 0.99 -11.07
N ASP A 108 -16.86 1.27 -12.35
CA ASP A 108 -16.31 0.45 -13.44
C ASP A 108 -14.77 0.49 -13.45
N LEU A 109 -14.20 1.66 -13.22
CA LEU A 109 -12.74 1.83 -13.13
C LEU A 109 -12.14 1.06 -11.94
N LEU A 110 -12.81 1.06 -10.78
CA LEU A 110 -12.38 0.28 -9.62
C LEU A 110 -12.47 -1.23 -9.87
N ARG A 111 -13.52 -1.71 -10.53
CA ARG A 111 -13.66 -3.12 -10.93
C ARG A 111 -12.55 -3.55 -11.90
N GLU A 112 -12.24 -2.70 -12.87
CA GLU A 112 -11.12 -2.96 -13.78
C GLU A 112 -9.78 -3.01 -13.02
N SER A 113 -9.57 -2.08 -12.09
CA SER A 113 -8.37 -2.05 -11.25
C SER A 113 -8.25 -3.30 -10.37
N LEU A 114 -9.36 -3.75 -9.78
CA LEU A 114 -9.42 -4.99 -9.00
C LEU A 114 -9.07 -6.21 -9.85
N GLN A 115 -9.69 -6.34 -11.03
CA GLN A 115 -9.41 -7.46 -11.93
C GLN A 115 -7.94 -7.45 -12.40
N LEU A 116 -7.39 -6.28 -12.74
CA LEU A 116 -6.00 -6.14 -13.13
C LEU A 116 -5.06 -6.56 -11.99
N THR A 117 -5.33 -6.10 -10.76
CA THR A 117 -4.56 -6.50 -9.58
C THR A 117 -4.52 -8.02 -9.41
N ALA A 118 -5.67 -8.68 -9.50
CA ALA A 118 -5.75 -10.14 -9.41
C ALA A 118 -5.03 -10.84 -10.58
N ASP A 119 -5.18 -10.35 -11.80
CA ASP A 119 -4.59 -10.95 -13.01
C ASP A 119 -3.06 -10.95 -12.96
N ILE A 120 -2.43 -9.92 -12.41
CA ILE A 120 -0.96 -9.89 -12.22
C ILE A 120 -0.49 -10.65 -10.98
N GLY A 121 -1.40 -11.20 -10.18
CA GLY A 121 -1.09 -11.92 -8.94
C GLY A 121 -0.94 -11.03 -7.73
N GLY A 122 -1.43 -9.79 -7.79
CA GLY A 122 -1.47 -8.86 -6.67
C GLY A 122 -2.52 -9.26 -5.63
N THR A 123 -2.24 -8.97 -4.37
CA THR A 123 -3.13 -9.28 -3.23
C THR A 123 -3.69 -8.04 -2.54
N VAL A 124 -3.24 -6.87 -2.95
CA VAL A 124 -3.65 -5.57 -2.40
C VAL A 124 -3.98 -4.61 -3.53
N LEU A 125 -5.16 -4.02 -3.47
CA LEU A 125 -5.53 -2.83 -4.23
C LEU A 125 -5.76 -1.69 -3.23
N THR A 126 -4.95 -0.65 -3.29
CA THR A 126 -4.94 0.45 -2.32
C THR A 126 -5.01 1.82 -2.99
N GLY A 127 -4.90 2.89 -2.21
CA GLY A 127 -4.95 4.26 -2.69
C GLY A 127 -6.22 5.00 -2.32
N ALA A 128 -6.47 6.14 -2.98
CA ALA A 128 -7.69 6.92 -2.82
C ALA A 128 -8.86 6.27 -3.60
N LEU A 129 -9.23 5.04 -3.23
CA LEU A 129 -10.29 4.26 -3.89
C LEU A 129 -11.68 4.89 -3.71
N TYR A 130 -11.81 5.84 -2.82
CA TYR A 130 -13.05 6.43 -2.31
C TYR A 130 -13.38 7.79 -2.94
N SER A 131 -12.47 8.43 -3.69
CA SER A 131 -12.73 9.72 -4.34
C SER A 131 -11.80 10.00 -5.51
N ALA A 132 -12.17 11.00 -6.31
CA ALA A 132 -11.22 11.62 -7.21
C ALA A 132 -10.01 12.16 -6.42
N PHE A 133 -8.83 11.98 -7.02
CA PHE A 133 -7.56 12.45 -6.48
C PHE A 133 -7.33 13.91 -6.90
N GLY A 134 -7.02 14.76 -5.91
CA GLY A 134 -6.75 16.17 -6.14
C GLY A 134 -7.51 17.10 -5.21
N HIS A 135 -7.31 18.40 -5.39
CA HIS A 135 -7.88 19.43 -4.51
C HIS A 135 -9.40 19.54 -4.63
N ALA A 136 -10.11 19.10 -3.59
CA ALA A 136 -11.56 19.21 -3.52
C ALA A 136 -12.02 20.67 -3.30
N LYS A 137 -13.18 21.02 -3.86
CA LYS A 137 -13.74 22.38 -3.78
C LYS A 137 -14.60 22.62 -2.53
N GLY A 138 -14.83 21.60 -1.72
CA GLY A 138 -15.66 21.67 -0.51
C GLY A 138 -15.64 20.37 0.28
N PRO A 139 -16.37 20.31 1.39
CA PRO A 139 -16.46 19.10 2.20
C PRO A 139 -17.24 17.99 1.48
N LEU A 140 -16.98 16.74 1.87
CA LEU A 140 -17.74 15.59 1.41
C LEU A 140 -19.23 15.75 1.77
N THR A 141 -20.12 15.49 0.80
CA THR A 141 -21.56 15.52 1.03
C THR A 141 -22.06 14.18 1.62
N ALA A 142 -23.23 14.22 2.29
CA ALA A 142 -23.84 13.00 2.80
C ALA A 142 -24.20 12.00 1.67
N THR A 143 -24.60 12.50 0.52
CA THR A 143 -24.89 11.68 -0.69
C THR A 143 -23.60 11.03 -1.20
N GLY A 144 -22.52 11.81 -1.33
CA GLY A 144 -21.22 11.28 -1.75
C GLY A 144 -20.72 10.18 -0.82
N ARG A 145 -20.83 10.39 0.52
CA ARG A 145 -20.49 9.33 1.48
C ARG A 145 -21.31 8.05 1.30
N GLN A 146 -22.59 8.15 1.04
CA GLN A 146 -23.46 6.99 0.78
C GLN A 146 -23.02 6.23 -0.48
N HIS A 147 -22.66 6.95 -1.55
CA HIS A 147 -22.16 6.36 -2.78
C HIS A 147 -20.84 5.63 -2.56
N ILE A 148 -19.87 6.26 -1.87
CA ILE A 148 -18.58 5.63 -1.52
C ILE A 148 -18.81 4.30 -0.79
N VAL A 149 -19.62 4.32 0.28
CA VAL A 149 -19.90 3.13 1.10
C VAL A 149 -20.55 2.03 0.27
N GLY A 150 -21.52 2.37 -0.58
CA GLY A 150 -22.18 1.41 -1.46
C GLY A 150 -21.22 0.75 -2.45
N VAL A 151 -20.45 1.59 -3.17
CA VAL A 151 -19.49 1.12 -4.18
C VAL A 151 -18.38 0.27 -3.56
N LEU A 152 -17.77 0.73 -2.46
CA LEU A 152 -16.67 -0.01 -1.85
C LEU A 152 -17.12 -1.30 -1.16
N ARG A 153 -18.36 -1.36 -0.66
CA ARG A 153 -18.94 -2.61 -0.15
C ARG A 153 -19.10 -3.65 -1.26
N GLU A 154 -19.68 -3.26 -2.41
CA GLU A 154 -19.78 -4.13 -3.57
C GLU A 154 -18.42 -4.59 -4.08
N LEU A 155 -17.46 -3.65 -4.19
CA LEU A 155 -16.09 -3.95 -4.61
C LEU A 155 -15.40 -4.94 -3.66
N ALA A 156 -15.61 -4.80 -2.34
CA ALA A 156 -15.05 -5.72 -1.35
C ALA A 156 -15.59 -7.14 -1.49
N GLU A 157 -16.90 -7.30 -1.79
CA GLU A 157 -17.49 -8.60 -2.09
C GLU A 157 -16.93 -9.21 -3.37
N GLU A 158 -16.69 -8.40 -4.41
CA GLU A 158 -16.07 -8.83 -5.67
C GLU A 158 -14.59 -9.19 -5.48
N ALA A 159 -13.87 -8.51 -4.58
CA ALA A 159 -12.44 -8.74 -4.28
C ALA A 159 -12.20 -10.04 -3.49
N ARG A 160 -13.14 -10.48 -2.66
CA ARG A 160 -13.01 -11.66 -1.79
C ARG A 160 -12.65 -12.95 -2.53
N PRO A 161 -13.39 -13.38 -3.58
CA PRO A 161 -13.03 -14.60 -4.32
C PRO A 161 -11.71 -14.46 -5.11
N LEU A 162 -11.24 -13.25 -5.36
CA LEU A 162 -9.97 -12.97 -6.03
C LEU A 162 -8.78 -12.98 -5.06
N GLY A 163 -9.04 -13.04 -3.74
CA GLY A 163 -8.01 -12.98 -2.72
C GLY A 163 -7.35 -11.60 -2.60
N VAL A 164 -8.06 -10.53 -3.02
CA VAL A 164 -7.56 -9.17 -2.96
C VAL A 164 -8.17 -8.44 -1.75
N THR A 165 -7.33 -7.72 -1.03
CA THR A 165 -7.73 -6.83 0.07
C THR A 165 -7.74 -5.38 -0.44
N LEU A 166 -8.73 -4.59 -0.02
CA LEU A 166 -8.82 -3.18 -0.36
C LEU A 166 -8.17 -2.33 0.73
N GLY A 167 -7.24 -1.45 0.36
CA GLY A 167 -6.59 -0.50 1.25
C GLY A 167 -7.18 0.90 1.11
N LEU A 168 -7.68 1.47 2.19
CA LEU A 168 -8.11 2.86 2.25
C LEU A 168 -6.91 3.71 2.67
N GLU A 169 -6.27 4.35 1.71
CA GLU A 169 -5.13 5.21 1.99
C GLU A 169 -5.57 6.51 2.66
N VAL A 170 -4.90 6.85 3.74
CA VAL A 170 -5.06 8.16 4.39
C VAL A 170 -4.24 9.18 3.61
N CYS A 171 -4.92 10.07 2.87
CA CYS A 171 -4.28 11.09 2.08
C CYS A 171 -4.53 12.50 2.66
N ASN A 172 -3.58 13.41 2.43
CA ASN A 172 -3.69 14.78 2.92
C ASN A 172 -4.85 15.56 2.26
N ARG A 173 -5.29 16.64 2.90
CA ARG A 173 -6.40 17.53 2.47
C ARG A 173 -6.22 18.20 1.12
N TYR A 174 -5.03 18.20 0.57
CA TYR A 174 -4.77 18.78 -0.76
C TYR A 174 -5.03 17.77 -1.88
N GLU A 175 -5.18 16.49 -1.52
CA GLU A 175 -5.35 15.39 -2.46
C GLU A 175 -6.72 14.73 -2.36
N THR A 176 -7.42 14.86 -1.22
CA THR A 176 -8.80 14.40 -1.03
C THR A 176 -9.50 15.16 0.11
N ASN A 177 -10.82 15.11 0.14
CA ASN A 177 -11.66 15.61 1.24
C ASN A 177 -12.41 14.50 1.98
N VAL A 178 -12.03 13.23 1.80
CA VAL A 178 -12.80 12.07 2.30
C VAL A 178 -12.12 11.39 3.48
N VAL A 179 -10.87 10.98 3.31
CA VAL A 179 -10.11 10.26 4.35
C VAL A 179 -8.79 11.00 4.53
N ASN A 180 -8.73 11.85 5.55
CA ASN A 180 -7.54 12.65 5.85
C ASN A 180 -6.79 12.16 7.09
N THR A 181 -7.45 11.41 7.97
CA THR A 181 -6.85 10.87 9.19
C THR A 181 -7.09 9.36 9.30
N ALA A 182 -6.28 8.70 10.11
CA ALA A 182 -6.47 7.29 10.50
C ALA A 182 -7.90 7.04 11.01
N ARG A 183 -8.43 7.98 11.80
CA ARG A 183 -9.80 7.92 12.32
C ARG A 183 -10.87 8.00 11.24
N ASP A 184 -10.65 8.80 10.19
CA ASP A 184 -11.58 8.87 9.06
C ASP A 184 -11.58 7.57 8.26
N ALA A 185 -10.40 6.95 8.07
CA ALA A 185 -10.27 5.65 7.42
C ALA A 185 -11.00 4.55 8.20
N LEU A 186 -10.83 4.51 9.53
CA LEU A 186 -11.55 3.56 10.40
C LEU A 186 -13.06 3.74 10.31
N ARG A 187 -13.57 4.97 10.37
CA ARG A 187 -15.00 5.25 10.23
C ARG A 187 -15.55 4.83 8.87
N LEU A 188 -14.77 5.05 7.80
CA LEU A 188 -15.20 4.62 6.47
C LEU A 188 -15.20 3.09 6.35
N ALA A 189 -14.17 2.43 6.86
CA ALA A 189 -14.09 0.97 6.87
C ALA A 189 -15.20 0.33 7.70
N ASP A 190 -15.60 0.94 8.83
CA ASP A 190 -16.74 0.50 9.64
C ASP A 190 -18.07 0.65 8.90
N ASP A 191 -18.27 1.77 8.19
CA ASP A 191 -19.47 1.98 7.38
C ASP A 191 -19.55 1.01 6.19
N ILE A 192 -18.42 0.65 5.58
CA ILE A 192 -18.34 -0.37 4.51
C ILE A 192 -18.70 -1.74 5.10
N GLY A 193 -18.17 -2.10 6.27
CA GLY A 193 -18.52 -3.30 7.03
C GLY A 193 -18.01 -4.60 6.41
N ALA A 194 -16.91 -4.58 5.66
CA ALA A 194 -16.27 -5.74 5.06
C ALA A 194 -14.93 -6.05 5.74
N ASP A 195 -14.61 -7.33 5.96
CA ASP A 195 -13.41 -7.79 6.67
C ASP A 195 -12.15 -7.78 5.78
N ASN A 196 -12.29 -7.65 4.47
CA ASN A 196 -11.20 -7.48 3.51
C ASN A 196 -11.00 -6.02 3.08
N VAL A 197 -11.42 -5.07 3.95
CA VAL A 197 -11.10 -3.64 3.83
C VAL A 197 -10.21 -3.25 5.00
N MET A 198 -9.04 -2.72 4.71
CA MET A 198 -8.02 -2.34 5.69
C MET A 198 -7.68 -0.85 5.57
N VAL A 199 -7.03 -0.32 6.60
CA VAL A 199 -6.45 1.02 6.60
C VAL A 199 -5.04 0.95 6.01
N HIS A 200 -4.71 1.92 5.18
CA HIS A 200 -3.39 2.16 4.65
C HIS A 200 -2.89 3.53 5.16
N LEU A 201 -1.79 3.54 5.91
CA LEU A 201 -1.15 4.75 6.41
C LEU A 201 0.07 5.11 5.55
N ASP A 202 0.23 6.40 5.25
CA ASP A 202 1.40 6.95 4.56
C ASP A 202 2.04 8.05 5.42
N THR A 203 3.32 7.93 5.73
CA THR A 203 4.07 8.88 6.57
C THR A 203 4.14 10.28 5.96
N TYR A 204 4.13 10.42 4.64
CA TYR A 204 4.09 11.73 3.98
C TYR A 204 2.76 12.44 4.26
N HIS A 205 1.64 11.74 4.18
CA HIS A 205 0.32 12.29 4.45
C HIS A 205 0.10 12.54 5.96
N MET A 206 0.51 11.59 6.81
CA MET A 206 0.45 11.73 8.27
C MET A 206 1.17 12.99 8.76
N ASN A 207 2.30 13.34 8.18
CA ASN A 207 3.06 14.57 8.50
C ASN A 207 2.23 15.87 8.35
N ILE A 208 1.18 15.85 7.53
CA ILE A 208 0.33 17.02 7.28
C ILE A 208 -0.92 17.00 8.18
N GLU A 209 -1.48 15.82 8.45
CA GLU A 209 -2.82 15.66 8.98
C GLU A 209 -2.87 15.15 10.42
N GLU A 210 -1.86 14.42 10.87
CA GLU A 210 -1.84 13.81 12.21
C GLU A 210 -0.98 14.62 13.18
N ASP A 211 -1.28 14.55 14.47
CA ASP A 211 -0.54 15.27 15.51
C ASP A 211 0.82 14.61 15.83
N ASP A 212 0.93 13.29 15.61
CA ASP A 212 2.13 12.47 15.83
C ASP A 212 2.13 11.22 14.94
N PHE A 213 3.24 10.47 14.93
CA PHE A 213 3.36 9.25 14.12
C PHE A 213 2.97 7.97 14.89
N ARG A 214 2.75 8.04 16.20
CA ARG A 214 2.46 6.87 17.03
C ARG A 214 0.96 6.66 17.22
N SER A 215 0.24 7.69 17.64
CA SER A 215 -1.18 7.59 18.01
C SER A 215 -2.06 7.04 16.89
N PRO A 216 -1.93 7.47 15.62
CA PRO A 216 -2.71 6.93 14.50
C PRO A 216 -2.45 5.45 14.27
N VAL A 217 -1.20 4.99 14.37
CA VAL A 217 -0.84 3.56 14.21
C VAL A 217 -1.50 2.72 15.30
N LEU A 218 -1.45 3.16 16.56
CA LEU A 218 -2.08 2.45 17.68
C LEU A 218 -3.61 2.45 17.58
N GLU A 219 -4.21 3.56 17.12
CA GLU A 219 -5.67 3.66 16.94
C GLU A 219 -6.16 2.70 15.85
N VAL A 220 -5.42 2.54 14.77
CA VAL A 220 -5.73 1.60 13.70
C VAL A 220 -5.53 0.14 14.14
N GLY A 221 -4.45 -0.14 14.86
CA GLY A 221 -4.16 -1.48 15.40
C GLY A 221 -4.23 -2.58 14.34
N ASP A 222 -4.97 -3.64 14.59
CA ASP A 222 -5.13 -4.81 13.71
C ASP A 222 -5.80 -4.50 12.35
N ARG A 223 -6.39 -3.30 12.20
CA ARG A 223 -6.97 -2.85 10.94
C ARG A 223 -5.92 -2.27 9.97
N LEU A 224 -4.68 -2.02 10.44
CA LEU A 224 -3.59 -1.60 9.59
C LEU A 224 -3.14 -2.76 8.70
N GLY A 225 -3.28 -2.60 7.39
CA GLY A 225 -2.95 -3.66 6.44
C GLY A 225 -1.84 -3.29 5.47
N TYR A 226 -1.57 -2.01 5.26
CA TYR A 226 -0.57 -1.53 4.33
C TYR A 226 0.05 -0.21 4.81
N VAL A 227 1.31 0.00 4.50
CA VAL A 227 2.05 1.21 4.86
C VAL A 227 2.82 1.73 3.67
N HIS A 228 2.63 3.02 3.33
CA HIS A 228 3.60 3.78 2.58
C HIS A 228 4.57 4.49 3.50
N ILE A 229 5.84 4.40 3.18
CA ILE A 229 6.89 5.15 3.86
C ILE A 229 7.58 6.08 2.86
N GLY A 230 7.43 7.36 3.09
CA GLY A 230 8.01 8.44 2.30
C GLY A 230 8.51 9.55 3.22
N GLU A 231 9.54 10.28 2.79
CA GLU A 231 10.00 11.47 3.50
C GLU A 231 9.06 12.65 3.24
N ASN A 232 9.05 13.66 4.11
CA ASN A 232 8.19 14.85 3.96
C ASN A 232 8.36 15.58 2.61
N HIS A 233 9.46 15.39 1.93
CA HIS A 233 9.74 15.97 0.61
C HIS A 233 9.83 14.92 -0.50
N ARG A 234 9.46 13.64 -0.23
CA ARG A 234 9.51 12.54 -1.21
C ARG A 234 10.92 12.20 -1.73
N GLY A 235 11.99 12.55 -0.97
CA GLY A 235 13.38 12.20 -1.29
C GLY A 235 13.91 11.05 -0.42
N TYR A 236 15.23 11.06 -0.12
CA TYR A 236 15.88 10.05 0.71
C TYR A 236 15.31 10.01 2.12
N LEU A 237 14.94 8.81 2.61
CA LEU A 237 14.45 8.61 3.98
C LEU A 237 15.51 9.05 5.02
N GLY A 238 15.05 9.78 6.04
CA GLY A 238 15.90 10.32 7.09
C GLY A 238 16.68 11.57 6.71
N SER A 239 16.50 12.12 5.50
CA SER A 239 17.10 13.40 5.11
C SER A 239 16.20 14.61 5.38
N GLY A 240 14.96 14.39 5.80
CA GLY A 240 13.99 15.41 6.15
C GLY A 240 13.82 15.56 7.67
N HIS A 241 12.58 15.67 8.12
CA HIS A 241 12.28 15.93 9.54
C HIS A 241 11.26 14.96 10.17
N LEU A 242 10.86 13.89 9.46
CA LEU A 242 9.88 12.94 10.01
C LEU A 242 10.47 12.09 11.13
N ASP A 243 9.73 11.87 12.20
CA ASP A 243 10.14 10.98 13.29
C ASP A 243 9.84 9.51 12.95
N PHE A 244 10.67 8.94 12.09
CA PHE A 244 10.57 7.53 11.74
C PHE A 244 10.83 6.58 12.93
N ALA A 245 11.57 7.02 13.95
CA ALA A 245 11.80 6.20 15.13
C ALA A 245 10.50 5.99 15.91
N GLU A 246 9.69 7.04 16.04
CA GLU A 246 8.36 6.97 16.63
C GLU A 246 7.44 6.07 15.80
N PHE A 247 7.41 6.26 14.47
CA PHE A 247 6.57 5.47 13.56
C PHE A 247 6.90 3.96 13.61
N PHE A 248 8.18 3.60 13.43
CA PHE A 248 8.61 2.19 13.51
C PHE A 248 8.39 1.61 14.91
N GLY A 249 8.56 2.43 15.96
CA GLY A 249 8.23 2.05 17.33
C GLY A 249 6.78 1.61 17.47
N ALA A 250 5.86 2.38 16.91
CA ALA A 250 4.44 2.09 16.92
C ALA A 250 4.09 0.83 16.10
N LEU A 251 4.68 0.64 14.92
CA LEU A 251 4.49 -0.58 14.12
C LEU A 251 4.91 -1.85 14.88
N ARG A 252 6.04 -1.78 15.61
CA ARG A 252 6.48 -2.90 16.47
C ARG A 252 5.53 -3.13 17.64
N GLU A 253 5.01 -2.06 18.25
CA GLU A 253 4.09 -2.16 19.41
C GLU A 253 2.79 -2.88 19.06
N ILE A 254 2.25 -2.67 17.85
CA ILE A 254 1.07 -3.39 17.37
C ILE A 254 1.41 -4.73 16.70
N ASP A 255 2.68 -5.15 16.72
CA ASP A 255 3.17 -6.35 16.01
C ASP A 255 2.77 -6.40 14.52
N PHE A 256 2.87 -5.26 13.83
CA PHE A 256 2.49 -5.14 12.42
C PHE A 256 3.27 -6.12 11.55
N LYS A 257 2.57 -6.88 10.69
CA LYS A 257 3.15 -7.88 9.78
C LYS A 257 2.89 -7.62 8.30
N GLY A 258 2.12 -6.59 7.99
CA GLY A 258 1.81 -6.20 6.61
C GLY A 258 3.01 -5.59 5.87
N PRO A 259 2.82 -5.29 4.58
CA PRO A 259 3.84 -4.66 3.75
C PRO A 259 4.15 -3.23 4.19
N VAL A 260 5.44 -2.87 4.10
CA VAL A 260 5.94 -1.50 4.22
C VAL A 260 6.59 -1.14 2.90
N THR A 261 5.94 -0.27 2.13
CA THR A 261 6.32 0.08 0.76
C THR A 261 6.94 1.46 0.70
N PHE A 262 8.14 1.56 0.16
CA PHE A 262 8.80 2.84 -0.08
C PHE A 262 8.14 3.55 -1.26
N GLU A 263 7.72 4.79 -1.02
CA GLU A 263 7.13 5.66 -2.02
C GLU A 263 7.93 6.96 -2.16
N SER A 264 8.31 7.27 -3.40
CA SER A 264 9.03 8.49 -3.76
C SER A 264 8.73 8.86 -5.20
N PHE A 265 8.68 10.14 -5.47
CA PHE A 265 8.36 10.68 -6.78
C PHE A 265 9.40 11.71 -7.23
N SER A 266 9.70 11.72 -8.55
CA SER A 266 10.57 12.70 -9.18
C SER A 266 10.03 13.16 -10.51
N SER A 267 10.07 14.47 -10.76
CA SER A 267 9.71 15.04 -12.07
C SER A 267 10.61 14.59 -13.22
N ALA A 268 11.76 13.99 -12.94
CA ALA A 268 12.65 13.41 -13.94
C ALA A 268 12.20 12.03 -14.42
N VAL A 269 11.40 11.30 -13.62
CA VAL A 269 10.93 9.94 -13.90
C VAL A 269 9.47 9.95 -14.34
N LEU A 270 8.62 10.69 -13.63
CA LEU A 270 7.18 10.71 -13.89
C LEU A 270 6.83 11.27 -15.26
N ALA A 271 5.87 10.66 -15.93
CA ALA A 271 5.22 11.27 -17.08
C ALA A 271 4.63 12.63 -16.69
N ARG A 272 4.69 13.61 -17.62
CA ARG A 272 4.33 15.02 -17.33
C ARG A 272 2.91 15.19 -16.76
N GLY A 273 1.94 14.40 -17.26
CA GLY A 273 0.57 14.43 -16.76
C GLY A 273 0.52 14.06 -15.28
N LEU A 274 1.04 12.89 -14.93
CA LEU A 274 1.09 12.40 -13.56
C LEU A 274 1.90 13.32 -12.64
N SER A 275 3.04 13.83 -13.11
CA SER A 275 3.85 14.81 -12.38
C SER A 275 3.04 16.07 -12.01
N ASN A 276 2.19 16.54 -12.93
CA ASN A 276 1.32 17.70 -12.69
C ASN A 276 0.19 17.35 -11.70
N ASP A 277 -0.44 16.19 -11.84
CA ASP A 277 -1.55 15.76 -10.98
C ASP A 277 -1.09 15.56 -9.53
N LEU A 278 0.13 15.04 -9.35
CA LEU A 278 0.77 14.85 -8.04
C LEU A 278 1.52 16.10 -7.53
N ALA A 279 1.54 17.20 -8.29
CA ALA A 279 2.29 18.41 -7.98
C ALA A 279 3.80 18.16 -7.75
N ILE A 280 4.39 17.22 -8.46
CA ILE A 280 5.81 16.87 -8.37
C ILE A 280 6.58 17.69 -9.41
N TRP A 281 7.15 18.83 -8.99
CA TRP A 281 7.83 19.78 -9.87
C TRP A 281 9.33 19.86 -9.65
N ARG A 282 9.85 19.09 -8.70
CA ARG A 282 11.29 19.05 -8.38
C ARG A 282 11.84 17.64 -8.59
N ASN A 283 13.11 17.59 -8.99
CA ASN A 283 13.91 16.37 -8.92
C ASN A 283 14.72 16.39 -7.62
N LEU A 284 14.44 15.46 -6.71
CA LEU A 284 15.05 15.41 -5.37
C LEU A 284 16.13 14.34 -5.25
N TRP A 285 16.33 13.57 -6.31
CA TRP A 285 17.35 12.52 -6.41
C TRP A 285 17.63 12.24 -7.89
N ASP A 286 18.89 11.88 -8.19
CA ASP A 286 19.38 11.67 -9.56
C ASP A 286 19.49 10.19 -9.93
N ASP A 287 19.60 9.31 -8.92
CA ASP A 287 19.74 7.85 -9.09
C ASP A 287 18.67 7.10 -8.29
N GLY A 288 17.67 6.56 -9.00
CA GLY A 288 16.58 5.79 -8.39
C GLY A 288 17.06 4.46 -7.78
N ASP A 289 18.14 3.86 -8.28
CA ASP A 289 18.70 2.64 -7.70
C ASP A 289 19.42 2.92 -6.38
N ASP A 290 20.13 4.03 -6.28
CA ASP A 290 20.77 4.45 -5.04
C ASP A 290 19.71 4.82 -4.00
N LEU A 291 18.69 5.59 -4.39
CA LEU A 291 17.55 5.92 -3.54
C LEU A 291 16.85 4.66 -3.01
N ALA A 292 16.53 3.71 -3.90
CA ALA A 292 15.85 2.47 -3.53
C ALA A 292 16.68 1.62 -2.56
N ARG A 293 18.00 1.46 -2.81
CA ARG A 293 18.87 0.72 -1.89
C ARG A 293 18.98 1.38 -0.51
N GLN A 294 19.09 2.72 -0.47
CA GLN A 294 19.11 3.45 0.78
C GLN A 294 17.80 3.26 1.56
N ALA A 295 16.66 3.44 0.89
CA ALA A 295 15.35 3.27 1.51
C ALA A 295 15.14 1.84 2.01
N ARG A 296 15.54 0.82 1.22
CA ARG A 296 15.47 -0.59 1.65
C ARG A 296 16.24 -0.85 2.93
N GLY A 297 17.46 -0.36 3.03
CA GLY A 297 18.30 -0.49 4.24
C GLY A 297 17.73 0.29 5.44
N PHE A 298 17.17 1.48 5.20
CA PHE A 298 16.53 2.31 6.22
C PHE A 298 15.31 1.63 6.83
N ILE A 299 14.44 1.05 6.00
CA ILE A 299 13.23 0.34 6.43
C ILE A 299 13.60 -0.94 7.19
N ASP A 300 14.54 -1.73 6.67
CA ASP A 300 15.03 -2.92 7.37
C ASP A 300 15.52 -2.59 8.79
N ALA A 301 16.36 -1.56 8.92
CA ALA A 301 16.87 -1.13 10.22
C ALA A 301 15.75 -0.65 11.17
N GLY A 302 14.75 0.08 10.64
CA GLY A 302 13.62 0.59 11.41
C GLY A 302 12.69 -0.51 11.94
N LEU A 303 12.50 -1.57 11.16
CA LEU A 303 11.65 -2.71 11.54
C LEU A 303 12.32 -3.67 12.53
N GLN A 304 13.65 -3.61 12.68
CA GLN A 304 14.36 -4.46 13.66
C GLN A 304 14.00 -4.08 15.09
N PRO A 305 13.94 -5.06 16.03
CA PRO A 305 13.81 -4.75 17.44
C PRO A 305 14.94 -3.81 17.89
N THR A 306 14.59 -2.80 18.66
CA THR A 306 15.61 -1.97 19.35
C THR A 306 16.31 -2.80 20.41
N ALA A 307 17.65 -2.84 20.37
CA ALA A 307 18.48 -3.61 21.29
C ALA A 307 18.34 -3.11 22.74
#